data_2fa71ef6b246ef66a0c52e48a4aeea95
#
_entry.id   2fa71ef6b246ef66a0c52e48a4aeea95
#
_cell.length_a   1.000
_cell.length_b   1.000
_cell.length_c   1.000
_cell.angle_alpha   90.00
_cell.angle_beta   90.00
_cell.angle_gamma   90.00
#
_symmetry.space_group_name_H-M   'P 1'
#
loop_
_entity.id
_entity.type
_entity.pdbx_description
1 polymer ?
#
loop_
_entity_poly.entity_id
_entity_poly.type
_entity_poly.pdbx_seq_one_letter_code
_entity_poly.pdbx_strand_id
1 'polypeptide(L)'
;MIHIIQIGLGPLGQQTARYIATKKEIQTVAAVDINPDLQGKDFGEFIGEETSGVIIENSLDAALQKLKHLPDAAIVTTVSSIKKLESQIEEVAKKNIPIVSTCEELSYPWKENPVSSKKIDEICKKYGVACLGTGVNPGFLMDYLPSVMSSVCKEIESITVERFQDATPRRVPFQQKIGAGLNLKAFKAKEKTGTLRHVGLKESVYFLADSLGFELDEVTEELNPVIAENDISNTAMDIKEGDARGVEQISHGYINGESKIKMHFKAAIGEPRSFDRITIKGVPSFTSEIETGVNGDIATCAITINSVKSILKASPGLHTMSSVAVPGYLS
;
A
#
# COMPACT_ATOMS: atom_id res chain seq x y z
N MET A 1 9.46 -2.99 24.27
CA MET A 1 8.93 -1.90 23.43
C MET A 1 9.75 -1.88 22.16
N ILE A 2 9.12 -1.79 21.00
CA ILE A 2 9.79 -1.72 19.68
C ILE A 2 10.04 -0.25 19.37
N HIS A 3 11.27 0.09 19.07
CA HIS A 3 11.66 1.46 18.69
C HIS A 3 11.79 1.56 17.17
N ILE A 4 11.12 2.53 16.57
CA ILE A 4 11.15 2.71 15.13
C ILE A 4 11.63 4.10 14.73
N ILE A 5 12.22 4.17 13.55
CA ILE A 5 12.40 5.42 12.82
C ILE A 5 11.32 5.53 11.73
N GLN A 6 10.68 6.70 11.63
CA GLN A 6 9.76 7.02 10.54
C GLN A 6 10.45 7.88 9.48
N ILE A 7 10.33 7.48 8.23
CA ILE A 7 10.90 8.17 7.06
C ILE A 7 9.76 8.51 6.11
N GLY A 8 9.54 9.80 5.90
CA GLY A 8 8.41 10.35 5.17
C GLY A 8 7.23 10.66 6.09
N LEU A 9 6.93 11.95 6.23
CA LEU A 9 5.89 12.51 7.10
C LEU A 9 4.79 13.22 6.32
N GLY A 10 4.58 12.78 5.08
CA GLY A 10 3.41 13.15 4.29
C GLY A 10 2.10 12.67 4.95
N PRO A 11 0.93 12.87 4.31
CA PRO A 11 -0.36 12.56 4.93
C PRO A 11 -0.47 11.14 5.51
N LEU A 12 0.08 10.14 4.80
CA LEU A 12 0.06 8.75 5.28
C LEU A 12 1.05 8.55 6.44
N GLY A 13 2.26 9.12 6.34
CA GLY A 13 3.27 9.05 7.40
C GLY A 13 2.80 9.70 8.70
N GLN A 14 2.16 10.88 8.61
CA GLN A 14 1.56 11.55 9.76
C GLN A 14 0.46 10.70 10.41
N GLN A 15 -0.41 10.08 9.61
CA GLN A 15 -1.45 9.21 10.15
C GLN A 15 -0.86 7.94 10.79
N THR A 16 0.17 7.34 10.18
CA THR A 16 0.90 6.22 10.75
C THR A 16 1.51 6.60 12.11
N ALA A 17 2.12 7.79 12.20
CA ALA A 17 2.67 8.33 13.43
C ALA A 17 1.63 8.45 14.55
N ARG A 18 0.46 9.02 14.24
CA ARG A 18 -0.66 9.11 15.21
C ARG A 18 -1.11 7.74 15.70
N TYR A 19 -1.13 6.73 14.82
CA TYR A 19 -1.49 5.37 15.23
C TYR A 19 -0.45 4.76 16.15
N ILE A 20 0.85 4.96 15.86
CA ILE A 20 1.93 4.50 16.72
C ILE A 20 1.82 5.14 18.11
N ALA A 21 1.52 6.45 18.18
CA ALA A 21 1.36 7.17 19.44
C ALA A 21 0.26 6.56 20.35
N THR A 22 -0.74 5.86 19.78
CA THR A 22 -1.78 5.17 20.57
C THR A 22 -1.38 3.79 21.06
N LYS A 23 -0.19 3.27 20.68
CA LYS A 23 0.24 1.89 20.96
C LYS A 23 1.18 1.81 22.14
N LYS A 24 1.08 0.71 22.89
CA LYS A 24 1.95 0.46 24.06
C LYS A 24 3.22 -0.29 23.73
N GLU A 25 3.23 -1.04 22.64
CA GLU A 25 4.33 -1.96 22.30
C GLU A 25 5.34 -1.38 21.31
N ILE A 26 5.05 -0.22 20.70
CA ILE A 26 5.87 0.41 19.65
C ILE A 26 5.93 1.92 19.86
N GLN A 27 7.07 2.52 19.60
CA GLN A 27 7.32 3.95 19.75
C GLN A 27 8.20 4.48 18.63
N THR A 28 7.86 5.68 18.11
CA THR A 28 8.74 6.43 17.22
C THR A 28 9.83 7.12 18.05
N VAL A 29 11.09 6.80 17.77
CA VAL A 29 12.26 7.39 18.46
C VAL A 29 13.07 8.33 17.56
N ALA A 30 12.80 8.31 16.25
CA ALA A 30 13.42 9.20 15.28
C ALA A 30 12.46 9.45 14.10
N ALA A 31 12.55 10.60 13.48
CA ALA A 31 11.72 11.00 12.37
C ALA A 31 12.50 11.78 11.31
N VAL A 32 12.28 11.44 10.03
CA VAL A 32 12.97 12.04 8.90
C VAL A 32 11.96 12.47 7.83
N ASP A 33 12.10 13.71 7.37
CA ASP A 33 11.41 14.21 6.19
C ASP A 33 12.27 15.24 5.46
N ILE A 34 12.21 15.23 4.13
CA ILE A 34 12.97 16.18 3.31
C ILE A 34 12.32 17.57 3.21
N ASN A 35 11.07 17.71 3.68
CA ASN A 35 10.37 18.98 3.67
C ASN A 35 11.04 19.97 4.64
N PRO A 36 11.60 21.09 4.15
CA PRO A 36 12.29 22.05 5.00
C PRO A 36 11.38 22.68 6.08
N ASP A 37 10.08 22.75 5.82
CA ASP A 37 9.10 23.29 6.77
C ASP A 37 8.91 22.42 8.02
N LEU A 38 9.33 21.15 7.98
CA LEU A 38 9.23 20.22 9.10
C LEU A 38 10.50 20.13 9.93
N GLN A 39 11.64 20.54 9.37
CA GLN A 39 12.94 20.43 10.03
C GLN A 39 12.98 21.19 11.36
N GLY A 40 13.52 20.54 12.37
CA GLY A 40 13.69 21.12 13.70
C GLY A 40 12.42 21.18 14.55
N LYS A 41 11.25 20.80 13.99
CA LYS A 41 10.01 20.70 14.77
C LYS A 41 10.01 19.46 15.64
N ASP A 42 9.35 19.54 16.79
CA ASP A 42 9.07 18.36 17.59
C ASP A 42 8.05 17.47 16.88
N PHE A 43 8.34 16.18 16.83
CA PHE A 43 7.52 15.18 16.14
C PHE A 43 6.16 14.99 16.81
N GLY A 44 6.10 15.00 18.16
CA GLY A 44 4.85 14.89 18.90
C GLY A 44 3.91 16.05 18.58
N GLU A 45 4.41 17.29 18.68
CA GLU A 45 3.63 18.49 18.34
C GLU A 45 3.19 18.48 16.86
N PHE A 46 4.04 18.02 15.94
CA PHE A 46 3.70 17.91 14.52
C PHE A 46 2.51 16.97 14.26
N ILE A 47 2.42 15.86 14.99
CA ILE A 47 1.29 14.93 14.84
C ILE A 47 0.05 15.33 15.66
N GLY A 48 0.13 16.38 16.48
CA GLY A 48 -0.95 16.86 17.33
C GLY A 48 -1.03 16.20 18.70
N GLU A 49 0.08 15.64 19.18
CA GLU A 49 0.28 15.04 20.51
C GLU A 49 1.15 15.94 21.39
N GLU A 50 1.41 15.52 22.62
CA GLU A 50 2.34 16.22 23.52
C GLU A 50 3.77 16.21 22.96
N THR A 51 4.60 17.16 23.40
CA THR A 51 6.01 17.27 23.03
C THR A 51 6.73 15.94 23.32
N SER A 52 7.28 15.33 22.29
CA SER A 52 7.92 14.00 22.37
C SER A 52 9.42 14.07 22.67
N GLY A 53 10.05 15.20 22.40
CA GLY A 53 11.51 15.36 22.39
C GLY A 53 12.18 14.76 21.14
N VAL A 54 11.43 14.14 20.23
CA VAL A 54 11.94 13.65 18.95
C VAL A 54 11.88 14.80 17.95
N ILE A 55 13.04 15.21 17.45
CA ILE A 55 13.13 16.29 16.46
C ILE A 55 13.11 15.70 15.05
N ILE A 56 12.29 16.29 14.17
CA ILE A 56 12.23 15.92 12.75
C ILE A 56 13.51 16.41 12.06
N GLU A 57 14.26 15.46 11.48
CA GLU A 57 15.51 15.71 10.79
C GLU A 57 15.36 15.61 9.26
N ASN A 58 16.29 16.21 8.52
CA ASN A 58 16.31 16.16 7.06
C ASN A 58 17.06 14.96 6.48
N SER A 59 17.73 14.18 7.32
CA SER A 59 18.51 13.01 6.90
C SER A 59 18.52 11.92 7.96
N LEU A 60 18.72 10.69 7.48
CA LEU A 60 18.83 9.52 8.35
C LEU A 60 20.00 9.66 9.34
N ASP A 61 21.16 10.11 8.86
CA ASP A 61 22.35 10.25 9.71
C ASP A 61 22.12 11.27 10.84
N ALA A 62 21.52 12.43 10.53
CA ALA A 62 21.22 13.44 11.54
C ALA A 62 20.25 12.91 12.62
N ALA A 63 19.23 12.14 12.20
CA ALA A 63 18.26 11.55 13.12
C ALA A 63 18.91 10.48 14.02
N LEU A 64 19.76 9.61 13.45
CA LEU A 64 20.41 8.53 14.19
C LEU A 64 21.50 9.01 15.16
N GLN A 65 22.21 10.08 14.84
CA GLN A 65 23.26 10.65 15.72
C GLN A 65 22.75 11.08 17.10
N LYS A 66 21.46 11.37 17.21
CA LYS A 66 20.82 11.79 18.47
C LYS A 66 20.39 10.62 19.35
N LEU A 67 20.46 9.40 18.85
CA LEU A 67 20.00 8.21 19.54
C LEU A 67 21.15 7.50 20.28
N LYS A 68 20.85 6.93 21.43
CA LYS A 68 21.77 6.06 22.18
C LYS A 68 21.86 4.65 21.59
N HIS A 69 20.77 4.19 20.99
CA HIS A 69 20.63 2.87 20.37
C HIS A 69 19.94 3.01 19.03
N LEU A 70 20.31 2.20 18.06
CA LEU A 70 19.63 2.16 16.77
C LEU A 70 18.16 1.72 16.93
N PRO A 71 17.24 2.23 16.08
CA PRO A 71 15.88 1.74 16.02
C PRO A 71 15.84 0.26 15.62
N ASP A 72 14.83 -0.47 16.11
CA ASP A 72 14.62 -1.87 15.77
C ASP A 72 14.16 -2.04 14.31
N ALA A 73 13.40 -1.08 13.77
CA ALA A 73 12.94 -1.07 12.38
C ALA A 73 12.70 0.36 11.85
N ALA A 74 12.67 0.48 10.53
CA ALA A 74 12.25 1.68 9.82
C ALA A 74 10.87 1.48 9.17
N ILE A 75 10.00 2.47 9.29
CA ILE A 75 8.77 2.59 8.50
C ILE A 75 8.98 3.69 7.46
N VAL A 76 8.88 3.33 6.17
CA VAL A 76 9.14 4.22 5.04
C VAL A 76 7.85 4.47 4.26
N THR A 77 7.39 5.73 4.26
CA THR A 77 6.12 6.18 3.65
C THR A 77 6.32 7.34 2.67
N THR A 78 7.34 7.24 1.81
CA THR A 78 7.83 8.35 0.98
C THR A 78 7.28 8.35 -0.44
N VAL A 79 7.38 7.23 -1.16
CA VAL A 79 7.11 7.15 -2.60
C VAL A 79 6.40 5.84 -2.96
N SER A 80 5.66 5.86 -4.09
CA SER A 80 5.00 4.67 -4.65
C SER A 80 5.89 3.90 -5.65
N SER A 81 6.99 4.53 -6.13
CA SER A 81 7.87 3.94 -7.14
C SER A 81 9.08 3.26 -6.51
N ILE A 82 9.24 1.96 -6.79
CA ILE A 82 10.35 1.14 -6.31
C ILE A 82 11.71 1.70 -6.75
N LYS A 83 11.81 2.21 -7.99
CA LYS A 83 13.05 2.79 -8.50
C LYS A 83 13.52 4.02 -7.70
N LYS A 84 12.55 4.85 -7.26
CA LYS A 84 12.84 6.01 -6.40
C LYS A 84 13.15 5.60 -4.95
N LEU A 85 12.69 4.42 -4.55
CA LEU A 85 12.87 3.89 -3.21
C LEU A 85 14.24 3.21 -3.02
N GLU A 86 14.88 2.70 -4.09
CA GLU A 86 16.13 1.93 -4.01
C GLU A 86 17.21 2.58 -3.15
N SER A 87 17.47 3.88 -3.37
CA SER A 87 18.51 4.60 -2.62
C SER A 87 18.17 4.76 -1.13
N GLN A 88 16.90 4.96 -0.82
CA GLN A 88 16.44 5.07 0.58
C GLN A 88 16.56 3.72 1.29
N ILE A 89 16.20 2.62 0.63
CA ILE A 89 16.39 1.26 1.19
C ILE A 89 17.87 1.00 1.44
N GLU A 90 18.74 1.34 0.49
CA GLU A 90 20.18 1.14 0.66
C GLU A 90 20.74 1.95 1.82
N GLU A 91 20.29 3.20 1.99
CA GLU A 91 20.71 4.08 3.09
C GLU A 91 20.32 3.50 4.46
N VAL A 92 19.08 3.02 4.59
CA VAL A 92 18.58 2.40 5.84
C VAL A 92 19.25 1.05 6.09
N ALA A 93 19.39 0.21 5.06
CA ALA A 93 20.03 -1.09 5.15
C ALA A 93 21.50 -1.00 5.61
N LYS A 94 22.26 0.01 5.16
CA LYS A 94 23.63 0.29 5.63
C LYS A 94 23.72 0.54 7.14
N LYS A 95 22.62 0.88 7.78
CA LYS A 95 22.52 1.03 9.25
C LYS A 95 22.09 -0.24 9.96
N ASN A 96 21.95 -1.36 9.23
CA ASN A 96 21.45 -2.65 9.71
C ASN A 96 20.03 -2.56 10.32
N ILE A 97 19.16 -1.70 9.77
CA ILE A 97 17.79 -1.49 10.24
C ILE A 97 16.82 -2.18 9.27
N PRO A 98 16.00 -3.16 9.70
CA PRO A 98 14.92 -3.76 8.90
C PRO A 98 13.88 -2.73 8.47
N ILE A 99 13.24 -2.95 7.32
CA ILE A 99 12.41 -1.95 6.64
C ILE A 99 11.01 -2.49 6.38
N VAL A 100 9.98 -1.70 6.75
CA VAL A 100 8.60 -1.86 6.27
C VAL A 100 8.24 -0.64 5.45
N SER A 101 7.80 -0.82 4.20
CA SER A 101 7.46 0.29 3.31
C SER A 101 6.05 0.18 2.75
N THR A 102 5.40 1.33 2.59
CA THR A 102 4.09 1.45 1.93
C THR A 102 4.20 1.70 0.42
N CYS A 103 5.38 1.51 -0.17
CA CYS A 103 5.57 1.63 -1.61
C CYS A 103 4.77 0.53 -2.33
N GLU A 104 3.78 0.91 -3.10
CA GLU A 104 2.86 -0.01 -3.76
C GLU A 104 3.58 -0.94 -4.74
N GLU A 105 4.53 -0.42 -5.55
CA GLU A 105 5.33 -1.23 -6.48
C GLU A 105 6.25 -2.24 -5.76
N LEU A 106 6.47 -2.09 -4.45
CA LEU A 106 7.30 -3.01 -3.67
C LEU A 106 6.51 -4.23 -3.15
N SER A 107 5.18 -4.23 -3.21
CA SER A 107 4.34 -5.30 -2.66
C SER A 107 4.58 -6.66 -3.34
N TYR A 108 4.79 -6.66 -4.67
CA TYR A 108 5.22 -7.81 -5.47
C TYR A 108 6.02 -7.35 -6.69
N PRO A 109 7.30 -7.01 -6.54
CA PRO A 109 8.05 -6.29 -7.58
C PRO A 109 8.70 -7.20 -8.65
N TRP A 110 8.67 -8.53 -8.46
CA TRP A 110 9.48 -9.47 -9.22
C TRP A 110 9.17 -9.53 -10.73
N LYS A 111 7.93 -9.23 -11.12
CA LYS A 111 7.49 -9.29 -12.52
C LYS A 111 7.57 -7.92 -13.21
N GLU A 112 7.04 -6.88 -12.60
CA GLU A 112 7.01 -5.53 -13.21
C GLU A 112 8.35 -4.78 -13.04
N ASN A 113 9.11 -5.07 -11.97
CA ASN A 113 10.35 -4.37 -11.63
C ASN A 113 11.50 -5.32 -11.29
N PRO A 114 11.86 -6.31 -12.17
CA PRO A 114 12.81 -7.38 -11.84
C PRO A 114 14.22 -6.88 -11.50
N VAL A 115 14.66 -5.78 -12.12
CA VAL A 115 16.01 -5.22 -11.87
C VAL A 115 16.06 -4.57 -10.50
N SER A 116 15.08 -3.73 -10.16
CA SER A 116 15.01 -3.07 -8.86
C SER A 116 14.79 -4.06 -7.72
N SER A 117 13.92 -5.07 -7.92
CA SER A 117 13.67 -6.10 -6.90
C SER A 117 14.92 -6.91 -6.58
N LYS A 118 15.65 -7.37 -7.61
CA LYS A 118 16.91 -8.08 -7.42
C LYS A 118 17.94 -7.22 -6.68
N LYS A 119 18.10 -5.96 -7.09
CA LYS A 119 19.02 -5.02 -6.45
C LYS A 119 18.70 -4.81 -4.98
N ILE A 120 17.40 -4.59 -4.63
CA ILE A 120 16.97 -4.41 -3.25
C ILE A 120 17.20 -5.68 -2.43
N ASP A 121 16.89 -6.85 -2.98
CA ASP A 121 17.12 -8.13 -2.33
C ASP A 121 18.63 -8.35 -2.02
N GLU A 122 19.50 -8.08 -2.99
CA GLU A 122 20.95 -8.15 -2.81
C GLU A 122 21.47 -7.15 -1.75
N ILE A 123 20.95 -5.92 -1.74
CA ILE A 123 21.27 -4.91 -0.72
C ILE A 123 20.87 -5.42 0.66
N CYS A 124 19.64 -5.89 0.82
CA CYS A 124 19.13 -6.39 2.09
C CYS A 124 19.94 -7.58 2.60
N LYS A 125 20.25 -8.54 1.74
CA LYS A 125 21.12 -9.69 2.07
C LYS A 125 22.53 -9.26 2.47
N LYS A 126 23.12 -8.31 1.73
CA LYS A 126 24.47 -7.78 2.00
C LYS A 126 24.59 -7.16 3.39
N TYR A 127 23.56 -6.42 3.82
CA TYR A 127 23.57 -5.72 5.11
C TYR A 127 22.83 -6.50 6.22
N GLY A 128 22.39 -7.73 5.96
CA GLY A 128 21.77 -8.59 6.96
C GLY A 128 20.41 -8.11 7.45
N VAL A 129 19.64 -7.39 6.62
CA VAL A 129 18.33 -6.85 6.97
C VAL A 129 17.22 -7.40 6.08
N ALA A 130 16.00 -7.39 6.60
CA ALA A 130 14.80 -7.71 5.84
C ALA A 130 14.07 -6.43 5.39
N CYS A 131 13.48 -6.45 4.18
CA CYS A 131 12.66 -5.37 3.64
C CYS A 131 11.31 -5.92 3.19
N LEU A 132 10.21 -5.29 3.58
CA LEU A 132 8.84 -5.68 3.25
C LEU A 132 8.10 -4.51 2.62
N GLY A 133 7.50 -4.75 1.43
CA GLY A 133 6.45 -3.89 0.88
C GLY A 133 5.08 -4.34 1.35
N THR A 134 4.27 -3.44 1.93
CA THR A 134 2.92 -3.75 2.39
C THR A 134 1.99 -2.54 2.34
N GLY A 135 0.72 -2.79 2.44
CA GLY A 135 -0.36 -1.82 2.46
C GLY A 135 -1.70 -2.55 2.48
N VAL A 136 -2.80 -1.81 2.47
CA VAL A 136 -4.12 -2.45 2.39
C VAL A 136 -4.40 -2.94 0.97
N ASN A 137 -3.92 -2.22 -0.04
CA ASN A 137 -4.07 -2.53 -1.45
C ASN A 137 -3.06 -1.70 -2.29
N PRO A 138 -2.03 -2.36 -2.86
CA PRO A 138 -1.65 -3.76 -2.74
C PRO A 138 -1.05 -4.10 -1.36
N GLY A 139 -0.98 -5.40 -1.05
CA GLY A 139 -0.30 -5.96 0.11
C GLY A 139 -1.21 -6.72 1.09
N PHE A 140 -2.55 -6.54 1.04
CA PHE A 140 -3.43 -7.29 1.94
C PHE A 140 -4.76 -7.72 1.30
N LEU A 141 -5.70 -6.78 1.05
CA LEU A 141 -7.09 -7.15 0.75
C LEU A 141 -7.29 -7.80 -0.61
N MET A 142 -6.54 -7.37 -1.63
CA MET A 142 -6.74 -7.89 -3.00
C MET A 142 -5.74 -8.99 -3.38
N ASP A 143 -4.76 -9.28 -2.53
CA ASP A 143 -3.69 -10.24 -2.81
C ASP A 143 -3.45 -11.22 -1.65
N TYR A 144 -2.90 -10.78 -0.52
CA TYR A 144 -2.55 -11.67 0.58
C TYR A 144 -3.76 -12.35 1.21
N LEU A 145 -4.85 -11.63 1.48
CA LEU A 145 -6.06 -12.20 2.08
C LEU A 145 -6.69 -13.29 1.20
N PRO A 146 -6.94 -13.07 -0.13
CA PRO A 146 -7.43 -14.14 -0.98
C PRO A 146 -6.44 -15.32 -1.08
N SER A 147 -5.13 -15.11 -1.02
CA SER A 147 -4.15 -16.19 -1.00
C SER A 147 -4.27 -17.05 0.27
N VAL A 148 -4.45 -16.43 1.44
CA VAL A 148 -4.68 -17.14 2.71
C VAL A 148 -6.01 -17.92 2.67
N MET A 149 -7.08 -17.29 2.17
CA MET A 149 -8.39 -17.93 2.05
C MET A 149 -8.39 -19.12 1.11
N SER A 150 -7.55 -19.12 0.07
CA SER A 150 -7.41 -20.21 -0.87
C SER A 150 -6.88 -21.50 -0.24
N SER A 151 -6.20 -21.41 0.90
CA SER A 151 -5.58 -22.57 1.58
C SER A 151 -6.57 -23.64 2.09
N VAL A 152 -7.87 -23.31 2.14
CA VAL A 152 -8.93 -24.28 2.48
C VAL A 152 -9.52 -24.97 1.24
N CYS A 153 -9.06 -24.64 0.05
CA CYS A 153 -9.54 -25.23 -1.21
C CYS A 153 -8.63 -26.39 -1.62
N LYS A 154 -9.26 -27.51 -2.01
CA LYS A 154 -8.58 -28.64 -2.66
C LYS A 154 -8.19 -28.31 -4.10
N GLU A 155 -9.05 -27.56 -4.78
CA GLU A 155 -8.89 -27.18 -6.18
C GLU A 155 -9.38 -25.74 -6.37
N ILE A 156 -8.69 -24.96 -7.21
CA ILE A 156 -9.05 -23.58 -7.54
C ILE A 156 -9.13 -23.47 -9.06
N GLU A 157 -10.32 -23.08 -9.56
CA GLU A 157 -10.55 -22.81 -10.97
C GLU A 157 -10.27 -21.36 -11.31
N SER A 158 -10.79 -20.45 -10.49
CA SER A 158 -10.57 -19.00 -10.63
C SER A 158 -10.85 -18.25 -9.34
N ILE A 159 -10.27 -17.05 -9.22
CA ILE A 159 -10.52 -16.11 -8.12
C ILE A 159 -10.91 -14.75 -8.69
N THR A 160 -12.00 -14.20 -8.16
CA THR A 160 -12.42 -12.81 -8.42
C THR A 160 -12.32 -12.03 -7.11
N VAL A 161 -11.61 -10.90 -7.15
CA VAL A 161 -11.48 -9.98 -6.02
C VAL A 161 -12.04 -8.63 -6.43
N GLU A 162 -13.00 -8.12 -5.66
CA GLU A 162 -13.66 -6.85 -5.92
C GLU A 162 -13.47 -5.92 -4.72
N ARG A 163 -13.11 -4.68 -5.01
CA ARG A 163 -12.97 -3.62 -4.02
C ARG A 163 -13.65 -2.37 -4.52
N PHE A 164 -14.85 -2.11 -4.01
CA PHE A 164 -15.64 -0.94 -4.37
C PHE A 164 -15.68 0.04 -3.20
N GLN A 165 -15.45 1.31 -3.48
CA GLN A 165 -15.34 2.33 -2.45
C GLN A 165 -16.09 3.62 -2.81
N ASP A 166 -16.93 4.08 -1.89
CA ASP A 166 -17.40 5.45 -1.94
C ASP A 166 -16.24 6.39 -1.57
N ALA A 167 -15.86 7.24 -2.51
CA ALA A 167 -14.80 8.22 -2.35
C ALA A 167 -15.25 9.54 -1.72
N THR A 168 -16.55 9.70 -1.46
CA THR A 168 -17.11 10.93 -0.89
C THR A 168 -16.45 11.33 0.43
N PRO A 169 -16.27 10.42 1.42
CA PRO A 169 -15.64 10.76 2.69
C PRO A 169 -14.09 10.79 2.63
N ARG A 170 -13.51 10.52 1.47
CA ARG A 170 -12.04 10.46 1.35
C ARG A 170 -11.45 11.87 1.16
N ARG A 171 -10.19 12.02 1.59
CA ARG A 171 -9.45 13.28 1.46
C ARG A 171 -9.33 13.73 -0.02
N VAL A 172 -9.33 15.05 -0.23
CA VAL A 172 -9.28 15.69 -1.56
C VAL A 172 -8.16 15.14 -2.47
N PRO A 173 -6.91 14.94 -2.00
CA PRO A 173 -5.87 14.37 -2.85
C PRO A 173 -6.21 12.98 -3.41
N PHE A 174 -6.94 12.14 -2.66
CA PHE A 174 -7.41 10.85 -3.15
C PHE A 174 -8.48 11.03 -4.23
N GLN A 175 -9.48 11.91 -4.01
CA GLN A 175 -10.51 12.22 -4.99
C GLN A 175 -9.92 12.74 -6.31
N GLN A 176 -8.88 13.58 -6.22
CA GLN A 176 -8.13 14.06 -7.39
C GLN A 176 -7.32 12.95 -8.09
N LYS A 177 -6.74 12.03 -7.32
CA LYS A 177 -5.99 10.88 -7.83
C LYS A 177 -6.87 9.93 -8.65
N ILE A 178 -8.13 9.74 -8.26
CA ILE A 178 -9.11 8.92 -9.00
C ILE A 178 -9.82 9.69 -10.14
N GLY A 179 -9.43 10.93 -10.39
CA GLY A 179 -9.94 11.71 -11.51
C GLY A 179 -11.33 12.30 -11.34
N ALA A 180 -11.84 12.36 -10.10
CA ALA A 180 -13.14 12.99 -9.84
C ALA A 180 -13.14 14.47 -10.29
N GLY A 181 -14.23 14.92 -10.93
CA GLY A 181 -14.39 16.25 -11.47
C GLY A 181 -13.69 16.51 -12.80
N LEU A 182 -13.04 15.52 -13.41
CA LEU A 182 -12.44 15.65 -14.71
C LEU A 182 -13.46 15.36 -15.82
N ASN A 183 -13.53 16.23 -16.84
CA ASN A 183 -14.22 15.85 -18.06
C ASN A 183 -13.48 14.72 -18.79
N LEU A 184 -14.17 13.97 -19.67
CA LEU A 184 -13.61 12.79 -20.33
C LEU A 184 -12.32 13.05 -21.11
N LYS A 185 -12.16 14.24 -21.68
CA LYS A 185 -10.94 14.62 -22.41
C LYS A 185 -9.75 14.76 -21.46
N ALA A 186 -9.96 15.45 -20.33
CA ALA A 186 -8.95 15.63 -19.29
C ALA A 186 -8.63 14.30 -18.59
N PHE A 187 -9.64 13.46 -18.35
CA PHE A 187 -9.46 12.12 -17.79
C PHE A 187 -8.54 11.28 -18.70
N LYS A 188 -8.86 11.16 -20.01
CA LYS A 188 -8.02 10.44 -20.97
C LYS A 188 -6.61 11.01 -21.11
N ALA A 189 -6.45 12.33 -21.02
CA ALA A 189 -5.13 12.95 -21.04
C ALA A 189 -4.31 12.57 -19.81
N LYS A 190 -4.93 12.57 -18.63
CA LYS A 190 -4.28 12.21 -17.36
C LYS A 190 -3.99 10.70 -17.26
N GLU A 191 -4.87 9.86 -17.80
CA GLU A 191 -4.65 8.41 -17.94
C GLU A 191 -3.35 8.10 -18.69
N LYS A 192 -3.14 8.76 -19.85
CA LYS A 192 -1.93 8.58 -20.67
C LYS A 192 -0.64 8.96 -19.94
N THR A 193 -0.69 9.80 -18.92
CA THR A 193 0.49 10.13 -18.10
C THR A 193 0.80 9.07 -17.03
N GLY A 194 -0.06 8.05 -16.87
CA GLY A 194 0.07 7.00 -15.85
C GLY A 194 -0.18 7.47 -14.41
N THR A 195 -0.65 8.71 -14.24
CA THR A 195 -0.88 9.29 -12.90
C THR A 195 -2.30 9.10 -12.39
N LEU A 196 -3.20 8.61 -13.25
CA LEU A 196 -4.60 8.35 -12.95
C LEU A 196 -4.85 6.85 -12.81
N ARG A 197 -4.27 6.23 -11.80
CA ARG A 197 -4.52 4.80 -11.53
C ARG A 197 -4.28 4.48 -10.07
N HIS A 198 -4.89 3.41 -9.62
CA HIS A 198 -4.46 2.75 -8.42
C HIS A 198 -3.19 1.95 -8.74
N VAL A 199 -2.06 2.35 -8.20
CA VAL A 199 -0.78 1.65 -8.40
C VAL A 199 -0.83 0.32 -7.65
N GLY A 200 -0.35 -0.75 -8.26
CA GLY A 200 -0.16 -2.05 -7.60
C GLY A 200 -1.20 -3.12 -7.95
N LEU A 201 -2.16 -2.85 -8.87
CA LEU A 201 -3.18 -3.86 -9.20
C LEU A 201 -2.58 -5.07 -9.95
N LYS A 202 -1.62 -4.83 -10.86
CA LYS A 202 -0.87 -5.91 -11.51
C LYS A 202 0.02 -6.67 -10.53
N GLU A 203 0.67 -5.96 -9.63
CA GLU A 203 1.47 -6.55 -8.56
C GLU A 203 0.62 -7.51 -7.72
N SER A 204 -0.63 -7.13 -7.40
CA SER A 204 -1.57 -8.01 -6.68
C SER A 204 -1.97 -9.23 -7.50
N VAL A 205 -2.19 -9.10 -8.84
CA VAL A 205 -2.46 -10.25 -9.72
C VAL A 205 -1.29 -11.23 -9.70
N TYR A 206 -0.06 -10.73 -9.87
CA TYR A 206 1.13 -11.60 -9.85
C TYR A 206 1.39 -12.21 -8.47
N PHE A 207 1.17 -11.45 -7.40
CA PHE A 207 1.28 -11.97 -6.03
C PHE A 207 0.32 -13.14 -5.81
N LEU A 208 -0.95 -12.97 -6.20
CA LEU A 208 -1.96 -14.00 -6.03
C LEU A 208 -1.66 -15.22 -6.91
N ALA A 209 -1.24 -15.00 -8.17
CA ALA A 209 -0.84 -16.07 -9.08
C ALA A 209 0.30 -16.92 -8.50
N ASP A 210 1.36 -16.27 -8.03
CA ASP A 210 2.50 -16.95 -7.41
C ASP A 210 2.07 -17.76 -6.17
N SER A 211 1.24 -17.18 -5.32
CA SER A 211 0.71 -17.84 -4.13
C SER A 211 -0.15 -19.06 -4.43
N LEU A 212 -0.80 -19.10 -5.62
CA LEU A 212 -1.64 -20.21 -6.09
C LEU A 212 -0.87 -21.22 -6.96
N GLY A 213 0.38 -20.94 -7.31
CA GLY A 213 1.14 -21.73 -8.28
C GLY A 213 0.62 -21.59 -9.71
N PHE A 214 -0.02 -20.48 -10.05
CA PHE A 214 -0.53 -20.20 -11.39
C PHE A 214 0.56 -19.55 -12.25
N GLU A 215 0.91 -20.20 -13.36
CA GLU A 215 1.79 -19.64 -14.38
C GLU A 215 0.94 -18.88 -15.40
N LEU A 216 0.89 -17.55 -15.25
CA LEU A 216 0.08 -16.69 -16.12
C LEU A 216 0.79 -16.48 -17.47
N ASP A 217 0.03 -16.65 -18.56
CA ASP A 217 0.51 -16.34 -19.92
C ASP A 217 0.46 -14.82 -20.18
N GLU A 218 -0.57 -14.15 -19.62
CA GLU A 218 -0.83 -12.74 -19.84
C GLU A 218 -1.47 -12.10 -18.60
N VAL A 219 -1.11 -10.83 -18.36
CA VAL A 219 -1.82 -9.96 -17.42
C VAL A 219 -2.24 -8.69 -18.13
N THR A 220 -3.55 -8.42 -18.14
CA THR A 220 -4.12 -7.20 -18.72
C THR A 220 -4.60 -6.26 -17.65
N GLU A 221 -4.67 -4.97 -17.97
CA GLU A 221 -5.24 -3.95 -17.09
C GLU A 221 -6.01 -2.93 -17.94
N GLU A 222 -7.23 -2.65 -17.53
CA GLU A 222 -8.11 -1.64 -18.12
C GLU A 222 -8.45 -0.60 -17.07
N LEU A 223 -8.45 0.67 -17.47
CA LEU A 223 -8.81 1.79 -16.63
C LEU A 223 -9.90 2.62 -17.32
N ASN A 224 -11.04 2.77 -16.63
CA ASN A 224 -12.20 3.45 -17.15
C ASN A 224 -12.67 4.56 -16.19
N PRO A 225 -13.22 5.69 -16.71
CA PRO A 225 -13.90 6.66 -15.87
C PRO A 225 -15.24 6.10 -15.38
N VAL A 226 -15.57 6.32 -14.13
CA VAL A 226 -16.95 6.18 -13.63
C VAL A 226 -17.66 7.51 -13.88
N ILE A 227 -18.67 7.49 -14.75
CA ILE A 227 -19.35 8.71 -15.22
C ILE A 227 -20.44 9.13 -14.23
N ALA A 228 -20.57 10.43 -14.01
CA ALA A 228 -21.68 11.00 -13.26
C ALA A 228 -22.94 11.06 -14.13
N GLU A 229 -24.01 10.43 -13.68
CA GLU A 229 -25.32 10.41 -14.34
C GLU A 229 -26.13 11.68 -14.08
N ASN A 230 -25.75 12.47 -13.07
CA ASN A 230 -26.35 13.73 -12.67
C ASN A 230 -25.28 14.62 -12.06
N ASP A 231 -25.57 15.91 -11.90
CA ASP A 231 -24.70 16.84 -11.18
C ASP A 231 -24.52 16.37 -9.71
N ILE A 232 -23.29 16.29 -9.25
CA ILE A 232 -22.94 15.95 -7.86
C ILE A 232 -22.24 17.16 -7.26
N SER A 233 -22.87 17.76 -6.25
CA SER A 233 -22.25 18.80 -5.43
C SER A 233 -21.61 18.15 -4.20
N ASN A 234 -20.30 18.28 -4.08
CA ASN A 234 -19.51 17.80 -2.96
C ASN A 234 -18.80 18.99 -2.31
N THR A 235 -18.51 18.90 -1.02
CA THR A 235 -17.77 19.94 -0.28
C THR A 235 -16.38 20.24 -0.86
N ALA A 236 -15.80 19.31 -1.62
CA ALA A 236 -14.47 19.43 -2.19
C ALA A 236 -14.45 19.82 -3.67
N MET A 237 -15.48 19.48 -4.44
CA MET A 237 -15.58 19.76 -5.88
C MET A 237 -17.00 19.56 -6.40
N ASP A 238 -17.34 20.28 -7.45
CA ASP A 238 -18.57 20.09 -8.24
C ASP A 238 -18.27 19.18 -9.42
N ILE A 239 -19.07 18.13 -9.60
CA ILE A 239 -18.96 17.18 -10.71
C ILE A 239 -20.21 17.34 -11.55
N LYS A 240 -20.05 17.62 -12.84
CA LYS A 240 -21.16 17.76 -13.77
C LYS A 240 -21.58 16.44 -14.36
N GLU A 241 -22.85 16.33 -14.73
CA GLU A 241 -23.33 15.20 -15.55
C GLU A 241 -22.42 14.99 -16.76
N GLY A 242 -22.00 13.72 -17.00
CA GLY A 242 -21.08 13.36 -18.07
C GLY A 242 -19.60 13.45 -17.71
N ASP A 243 -19.22 14.07 -16.59
CA ASP A 243 -17.85 14.10 -16.09
C ASP A 243 -17.52 12.83 -15.27
N ALA A 244 -16.23 12.57 -15.05
CA ALA A 244 -15.80 11.47 -14.21
C ALA A 244 -16.08 11.78 -12.72
N ARG A 245 -16.77 10.89 -12.03
CA ARG A 245 -16.92 10.90 -10.56
C ARG A 245 -15.93 9.99 -9.84
N GLY A 246 -15.08 9.29 -10.62
CA GLY A 246 -14.08 8.36 -10.12
C GLY A 246 -13.50 7.47 -11.21
N VAL A 247 -12.86 6.39 -10.78
CA VAL A 247 -12.16 5.42 -11.62
C VAL A 247 -12.65 4.00 -11.35
N GLU A 248 -12.72 3.21 -12.40
CA GLU A 248 -12.85 1.76 -12.39
C GLU A 248 -11.62 1.16 -13.07
N GLN A 249 -10.98 0.19 -12.40
CA GLN A 249 -9.77 -0.45 -12.87
C GLN A 249 -9.95 -1.97 -12.75
N ILE A 250 -9.78 -2.67 -13.86
CA ILE A 250 -9.95 -4.12 -13.93
C ILE A 250 -8.66 -4.73 -14.44
N SER A 251 -8.16 -5.73 -13.73
CA SER A 251 -7.01 -6.51 -14.16
C SER A 251 -7.35 -7.99 -14.22
N HIS A 252 -6.84 -8.67 -15.25
CA HIS A 252 -7.02 -10.09 -15.45
C HIS A 252 -5.67 -10.78 -15.57
N GLY A 253 -5.55 -11.97 -14.93
CA GLY A 253 -4.48 -12.91 -15.17
C GLY A 253 -5.03 -14.11 -15.95
N TYR A 254 -4.42 -14.43 -17.09
CA TYR A 254 -4.88 -15.47 -18.01
C TYR A 254 -3.97 -16.69 -18.01
N ILE A 255 -4.57 -17.88 -18.19
CA ILE A 255 -3.88 -19.14 -18.49
C ILE A 255 -4.64 -19.79 -19.65
N ASN A 256 -3.97 -20.05 -20.77
CA ASN A 256 -4.55 -20.62 -21.99
C ASN A 256 -5.77 -19.83 -22.50
N GLY A 257 -5.73 -18.49 -22.38
CA GLY A 257 -6.82 -17.60 -22.80
C GLY A 257 -8.01 -17.53 -21.84
N GLU A 258 -7.99 -18.28 -20.73
CA GLU A 258 -9.03 -18.22 -19.69
C GLU A 258 -8.59 -17.30 -18.54
N SER A 259 -9.49 -16.40 -18.12
CA SER A 259 -9.25 -15.54 -16.96
C SER A 259 -9.32 -16.36 -15.66
N LYS A 260 -8.19 -16.60 -15.04
CA LYS A 260 -8.06 -17.33 -13.77
C LYS A 260 -8.08 -16.41 -12.55
N ILE A 261 -7.59 -15.19 -12.72
CA ILE A 261 -7.63 -14.15 -11.69
C ILE A 261 -8.29 -12.91 -12.29
N LYS A 262 -9.29 -12.37 -11.60
CA LYS A 262 -9.88 -11.07 -11.91
C LYS A 262 -9.81 -10.19 -10.69
N MET A 263 -9.24 -9.00 -10.85
CA MET A 263 -9.27 -7.95 -9.84
C MET A 263 -10.04 -6.76 -10.34
N HIS A 264 -11.02 -6.31 -9.57
CA HIS A 264 -11.89 -5.22 -9.92
C HIS A 264 -11.89 -4.16 -8.82
N PHE A 265 -11.18 -3.09 -9.06
CA PHE A 265 -11.14 -1.93 -8.19
C PHE A 265 -12.03 -0.82 -8.73
N LYS A 266 -12.89 -0.27 -7.90
CA LYS A 266 -13.73 0.90 -8.21
C LYS A 266 -13.71 1.86 -7.05
N ALA A 267 -13.42 3.12 -7.32
CA ALA A 267 -13.51 4.21 -6.34
C ALA A 267 -14.17 5.41 -7.00
N ALA A 268 -15.29 5.85 -6.49
CA ALA A 268 -16.05 6.95 -7.08
C ALA A 268 -16.81 7.74 -6.02
N ILE A 269 -16.98 9.04 -6.23
CA ILE A 269 -17.83 9.89 -5.40
C ILE A 269 -19.28 9.46 -5.60
N GLY A 270 -20.01 9.25 -4.49
CA GLY A 270 -21.39 8.78 -4.52
C GLY A 270 -21.54 7.33 -4.97
N GLU A 271 -20.53 6.48 -4.75
CA GLU A 271 -20.69 5.05 -4.99
C GLU A 271 -21.69 4.47 -4.01
N PRO A 272 -22.78 3.83 -4.48
CA PRO A 272 -23.91 3.49 -3.61
C PRO A 272 -23.58 2.43 -2.56
N ARG A 273 -22.54 1.63 -2.79
CA ARG A 273 -22.13 0.57 -1.87
C ARG A 273 -20.61 0.40 -1.85
N SER A 274 -20.02 0.52 -0.69
CA SER A 274 -18.63 0.10 -0.46
C SER A 274 -18.59 -1.34 0.02
N PHE A 275 -17.67 -2.14 -0.51
CA PHE A 275 -17.42 -3.51 -0.04
C PHE A 275 -16.06 -4.00 -0.52
N ASP A 276 -15.51 -5.00 0.17
CA ASP A 276 -14.40 -5.83 -0.29
C ASP A 276 -14.90 -7.27 -0.39
N ARG A 277 -14.83 -7.90 -1.58
CA ARG A 277 -15.37 -9.23 -1.85
C ARG A 277 -14.34 -10.12 -2.52
N ILE A 278 -14.26 -11.35 -2.05
CA ILE A 278 -13.43 -12.42 -2.61
C ILE A 278 -14.35 -13.58 -2.98
N THR A 279 -14.37 -13.95 -4.24
CA THR A 279 -15.10 -15.11 -4.75
C THR A 279 -14.11 -16.13 -5.29
N ILE A 280 -14.08 -17.31 -4.69
CA ILE A 280 -13.26 -18.44 -5.13
C ILE A 280 -14.17 -19.46 -5.79
N LYS A 281 -13.88 -19.80 -7.05
CA LYS A 281 -14.47 -20.94 -7.76
C LYS A 281 -13.49 -22.10 -7.68
N GLY A 282 -13.96 -23.27 -7.24
CA GLY A 282 -13.11 -24.44 -7.01
C GLY A 282 -13.79 -25.45 -6.11
N VAL A 283 -13.03 -26.19 -5.33
CA VAL A 283 -13.55 -27.22 -4.40
C VAL A 283 -12.97 -26.96 -3.00
N PRO A 284 -13.78 -26.41 -2.06
CA PRO A 284 -15.12 -25.85 -2.22
C PRO A 284 -15.10 -24.49 -2.92
N SER A 285 -16.26 -24.12 -3.52
CA SER A 285 -16.50 -22.75 -3.98
C SER A 285 -17.16 -21.94 -2.88
N PHE A 286 -16.74 -20.70 -2.68
CA PHE A 286 -17.36 -19.79 -1.70
C PHE A 286 -17.09 -18.32 -2.02
N THR A 287 -17.87 -17.45 -1.38
CA THR A 287 -17.68 -16.00 -1.42
C THR A 287 -17.55 -15.48 0.02
N SER A 288 -16.60 -14.61 0.23
CA SER A 288 -16.44 -13.82 1.47
C SER A 288 -16.56 -12.34 1.16
N GLU A 289 -17.23 -11.60 2.02
CA GLU A 289 -17.44 -10.18 1.83
C GLU A 289 -17.27 -9.43 3.15
N ILE A 290 -16.54 -8.32 3.09
CA ILE A 290 -16.51 -7.31 4.12
C ILE A 290 -17.49 -6.24 3.71
N GLU A 291 -18.67 -6.24 4.32
CA GLU A 291 -19.72 -5.21 4.12
C GLU A 291 -19.12 -3.83 4.40
N THR A 292 -19.58 -2.79 3.84
CA THR A 292 -19.05 -1.41 3.99
C THR A 292 -17.60 -1.21 3.50
N GLY A 293 -16.86 -2.28 3.23
CA GLY A 293 -15.45 -2.25 2.83
C GLY A 293 -14.52 -1.71 3.94
N VAL A 294 -13.23 -1.80 3.70
CA VAL A 294 -12.19 -1.33 4.63
C VAL A 294 -11.67 0.04 4.21
N ASN A 295 -11.65 1.01 5.12
CA ASN A 295 -11.05 2.32 4.85
C ASN A 295 -9.55 2.19 4.54
N GLY A 296 -9.14 2.60 3.34
CA GLY A 296 -7.79 2.40 2.84
C GLY A 296 -6.70 3.13 3.62
N ASP A 297 -6.97 4.36 4.09
CA ASP A 297 -5.98 5.15 4.83
C ASP A 297 -5.75 4.55 6.23
N ILE A 298 -6.83 4.13 6.90
CA ILE A 298 -6.76 3.48 8.22
C ILE A 298 -6.03 2.13 8.12
N ALA A 299 -6.46 1.30 7.20
CA ALA A 299 -5.95 -0.06 7.09
C ALA A 299 -4.50 -0.13 6.60
N THR A 300 -4.07 0.79 5.72
CA THR A 300 -2.67 0.86 5.30
C THR A 300 -1.76 1.20 6.49
N CYS A 301 -2.12 2.17 7.32
CA CYS A 301 -1.37 2.47 8.53
C CYS A 301 -1.33 1.26 9.48
N ALA A 302 -2.49 0.62 9.69
CA ALA A 302 -2.60 -0.51 10.60
C ALA A 302 -1.75 -1.71 10.15
N ILE A 303 -1.87 -2.15 8.89
CA ILE A 303 -1.11 -3.31 8.41
C ILE A 303 0.40 -3.03 8.39
N THR A 304 0.81 -1.80 8.06
CA THR A 304 2.22 -1.39 8.09
C THR A 304 2.80 -1.53 9.50
N ILE A 305 2.11 -1.00 10.51
CA ILE A 305 2.55 -1.07 11.91
C ILE A 305 2.54 -2.53 12.39
N ASN A 306 1.47 -3.28 12.13
CA ASN A 306 1.33 -4.67 12.54
C ASN A 306 2.38 -5.59 11.92
N SER A 307 2.90 -5.25 10.73
CA SER A 307 3.94 -5.99 10.03
C SER A 307 5.35 -5.81 10.64
N VAL A 308 5.54 -4.83 11.52
CA VAL A 308 6.86 -4.60 12.14
C VAL A 308 7.34 -5.84 12.90
N LYS A 309 6.48 -6.50 13.69
CA LYS A 309 6.87 -7.74 14.39
C LYS A 309 7.24 -8.88 13.44
N SER A 310 6.62 -8.92 12.27
CA SER A 310 6.88 -9.93 11.26
C SER A 310 8.24 -9.73 10.59
N ILE A 311 8.56 -8.48 10.23
CA ILE A 311 9.84 -8.16 9.58
C ILE A 311 11.03 -8.35 10.50
N LEU A 312 10.88 -8.09 11.81
CA LEU A 312 11.94 -8.31 12.82
C LEU A 312 12.34 -9.79 12.97
N LYS A 313 11.51 -10.72 12.50
CA LYS A 313 11.77 -12.17 12.53
C LYS A 313 12.13 -12.74 11.18
N ALA A 314 12.05 -11.95 10.12
CA ALA A 314 12.32 -12.39 8.77
C ALA A 314 13.82 -12.55 8.50
N SER A 315 14.19 -13.46 7.61
CA SER A 315 15.56 -13.60 7.12
C SER A 315 15.95 -12.37 6.28
N PRO A 316 17.25 -12.08 6.15
CA PRO A 316 17.70 -11.00 5.28
C PRO A 316 17.25 -11.19 3.83
N GLY A 317 16.73 -10.11 3.21
CA GLY A 317 16.25 -10.11 1.82
C GLY A 317 15.02 -9.23 1.63
N LEU A 318 14.51 -9.22 0.39
CA LEU A 318 13.26 -8.59 0.03
C LEU A 318 12.11 -9.58 0.20
N HIS A 319 11.10 -9.17 0.93
CA HIS A 319 9.93 -9.98 1.30
C HIS A 319 8.63 -9.42 0.74
N THR A 320 7.67 -10.32 0.54
CA THR A 320 6.26 -10.04 0.34
C THR A 320 5.47 -10.50 1.57
N MET A 321 4.18 -10.17 1.64
CA MET A 321 3.33 -10.58 2.76
C MET A 321 3.21 -12.11 2.91
N SER A 322 3.40 -12.89 1.84
CA SER A 322 3.37 -14.36 1.88
C SER A 322 4.65 -14.99 2.44
N SER A 323 5.76 -14.25 2.46
CA SER A 323 7.08 -14.77 2.89
C SER A 323 7.49 -14.36 4.30
N VAL A 324 6.66 -13.61 4.99
CA VAL A 324 6.87 -13.23 6.39
C VAL A 324 5.81 -13.88 7.31
N ALA A 325 6.08 -13.93 8.61
CA ALA A 325 5.07 -14.38 9.57
C ALA A 325 3.81 -13.50 9.47
N VAL A 326 2.63 -14.10 9.63
CA VAL A 326 1.34 -13.39 9.59
C VAL A 326 1.38 -12.20 10.56
N PRO A 327 1.10 -10.98 10.10
CA PRO A 327 1.01 -9.82 10.98
C PRO A 327 -0.11 -9.99 12.00
N GLY A 328 0.21 -9.76 13.26
CA GLY A 328 -0.77 -9.74 14.35
C GLY A 328 -1.03 -8.31 14.82
N TYR A 329 -2.21 -8.09 15.39
CA TYR A 329 -2.54 -6.79 15.99
C TYR A 329 -1.51 -6.39 17.06
N LEU A 330 -0.98 -5.20 16.92
CA LEU A 330 -0.11 -4.53 17.89
C LEU A 330 -0.97 -3.66 18.82
N SER A 331 -0.93 -3.91 20.12
CA SER A 331 -1.71 -3.18 21.14
C SER A 331 -1.05 -1.88 21.60
#